data_59c4357586ae7d267148642ff6e16575
#
_entry.id   59c4357586ae7d267148642ff6e16575
#
_cell.length_a   1.000
_cell.length_b   1.000
_cell.length_c   1.000
_cell.angle_alpha   90.00
_cell.angle_beta   90.00
_cell.angle_gamma   90.00
#
_symmetry.space_group_name_H-M   'P 1'
#
loop_
_entity.id
_entity.type
_entity.pdbx_description
1 polymer ?
#
loop_
_entity_poly.entity_id
_entity_poly.type
_entity_poly.pdbx_seq_one_letter_code
_entity_poly.pdbx_strand_id
1 'polypeptide(L)'
;REEEQKRTENATVKRVELHTHTHMSNMDAVVSVKNLITQAAKWGHPAIAITDHGVVQAFPEAYEVAAKANIKIIYGMEGYLFENDINKANHIVILAKNLIGLRNLYTLVSLSHLKYLHRTPRIPKKVLAEYREGLIFGSACEAGELIQAIIHGAKDEELEKIAEFYDYLEIQPIGNNSFLVREGIIPDDNGLQQINIKVSQIANKLNKPLIATCDVHFLNPEDEVYRRILMTGKGFADADNQPPLYL
;
A
#
# COMPACT_ATOMS: atom_id res chain seq x y z
N ARG A 1 -0.69 12.04 -32.52
CA ARG A 1 -0.28 11.97 -31.13
C ARG A 1 -0.76 13.24 -30.49
N GLU A 2 -1.83 13.19 -29.73
CA GLU A 2 -2.21 14.25 -28.82
C GLU A 2 -1.02 14.50 -27.86
N GLU A 3 -0.68 15.78 -27.65
CA GLU A 3 0.38 16.14 -26.70
C GLU A 3 -0.05 15.64 -25.33
N GLU A 4 0.70 14.69 -24.77
CA GLU A 4 0.54 14.25 -23.39
C GLU A 4 0.54 15.50 -22.50
N GLN A 5 -0.59 15.81 -21.87
CA GLN A 5 -0.65 16.88 -20.88
C GLN A 5 0.31 16.51 -19.75
N LYS A 6 1.47 17.14 -19.70
CA LYS A 6 2.47 16.90 -18.66
C LYS A 6 1.86 17.30 -17.32
N ARG A 7 1.52 16.31 -16.51
CA ARG A 7 1.06 16.52 -15.14
C ARG A 7 2.14 17.28 -14.36
N THR A 8 1.72 18.34 -13.65
CA THR A 8 2.59 19.13 -12.78
C THR A 8 2.03 19.11 -11.37
N GLU A 9 2.91 19.03 -10.39
CA GLU A 9 2.53 19.16 -9.00
C GLU A 9 2.92 20.55 -8.46
N ASN A 10 1.93 21.39 -8.18
CA ASN A 10 2.10 22.77 -7.76
C ASN A 10 1.94 22.99 -6.24
N ALA A 11 1.76 21.94 -5.45
CA ALA A 11 1.64 22.05 -4.00
C ALA A 11 2.92 22.65 -3.39
N THR A 12 2.74 23.61 -2.47
CA THR A 12 3.86 24.23 -1.75
C THR A 12 4.51 23.26 -0.77
N VAL A 13 3.69 22.41 -0.13
CA VAL A 13 4.16 21.30 0.72
C VAL A 13 4.12 20.02 -0.10
N LYS A 14 5.27 19.40 -0.28
CA LYS A 14 5.40 18.17 -1.03
C LYS A 14 5.12 16.95 -0.17
N ARG A 15 4.35 16.01 -0.69
CA ARG A 15 4.02 14.76 0.01
C ARG A 15 5.17 13.75 -0.02
N VAL A 16 5.10 12.78 0.88
CA VAL A 16 5.82 11.52 0.80
C VAL A 16 4.80 10.43 0.58
N GLU A 17 4.87 9.75 -0.57
CA GLU A 17 4.00 8.59 -0.82
C GLU A 17 4.59 7.37 -0.13
N LEU A 18 3.79 6.72 0.73
CA LEU A 18 4.23 5.60 1.56
C LEU A 18 3.68 4.25 1.10
N HIS A 19 2.82 4.22 0.07
CA HIS A 19 2.22 2.99 -0.43
C HIS A 19 2.30 2.95 -1.97
N THR A 20 3.33 2.29 -2.49
CA THR A 20 3.57 2.23 -3.93
C THR A 20 4.00 0.84 -4.39
N HIS A 21 3.49 0.42 -5.53
CA HIS A 21 3.80 -0.83 -6.19
C HIS A 21 4.50 -0.56 -7.51
N THR A 22 5.58 -1.29 -7.76
CA THR A 22 6.28 -1.31 -9.03
C THR A 22 5.89 -2.54 -9.84
N HIS A 23 6.40 -2.66 -11.07
CA HIS A 23 6.22 -3.87 -11.88
C HIS A 23 6.78 -5.15 -11.21
N MET A 24 7.48 -5.03 -10.07
CA MET A 24 7.87 -6.17 -9.23
C MET A 24 6.70 -6.74 -8.42
N SER A 25 5.61 -5.97 -8.24
CA SER A 25 4.29 -6.48 -7.86
C SER A 25 3.66 -7.17 -9.06
N ASN A 26 4.15 -8.37 -9.35
CA ASN A 26 3.94 -9.09 -10.60
C ASN A 26 2.45 -9.30 -10.90
N MET A 27 2.07 -9.04 -12.15
CA MET A 27 0.68 -9.13 -12.64
C MET A 27 -0.30 -8.18 -11.91
N ASP A 28 0.20 -7.10 -11.30
CA ASP A 28 -0.65 -6.11 -10.62
C ASP A 28 -0.25 -4.67 -10.96
N ALA A 29 0.97 -4.25 -10.67
CA ALA A 29 1.43 -2.92 -11.03
C ALA A 29 2.22 -2.90 -12.33
N VAL A 30 2.20 -1.74 -13.03
CA VAL A 30 2.81 -1.59 -14.36
C VAL A 30 3.90 -0.51 -14.41
N VAL A 31 4.09 0.27 -13.34
CA VAL A 31 5.11 1.32 -13.31
C VAL A 31 6.49 0.74 -13.04
N SER A 32 7.49 1.16 -13.80
CA SER A 32 8.89 0.80 -13.53
C SER A 32 9.43 1.55 -12.31
N VAL A 33 10.33 0.91 -11.57
CA VAL A 33 11.04 1.52 -10.42
C VAL A 33 11.66 2.86 -10.81
N LYS A 34 12.34 2.89 -11.96
CA LYS A 34 12.99 4.11 -12.48
C LYS A 34 11.98 5.23 -12.73
N ASN A 35 10.89 4.95 -13.42
CA ASN A 35 9.91 5.98 -13.78
C ASN A 35 9.21 6.53 -12.54
N LEU A 36 8.83 5.68 -11.59
CA LEU A 36 8.19 6.06 -10.33
C LEU A 36 9.08 7.04 -9.55
N ILE A 37 10.33 6.65 -9.29
CA ILE A 37 11.28 7.45 -8.51
C ILE A 37 11.64 8.76 -9.23
N THR A 38 11.90 8.71 -10.53
CA THR A 38 12.25 9.88 -11.32
C THR A 38 11.11 10.91 -11.34
N GLN A 39 9.86 10.45 -11.45
CA GLN A 39 8.70 11.35 -11.44
C GLN A 39 8.49 11.98 -10.07
N ALA A 40 8.59 11.20 -8.99
CA ALA A 40 8.50 11.75 -7.63
C ALA A 40 9.58 12.82 -7.37
N ALA A 41 10.83 12.53 -7.77
CA ALA A 41 11.93 13.50 -7.67
C ALA A 41 11.68 14.76 -8.49
N LYS A 42 11.17 14.61 -9.72
CA LYS A 42 10.83 15.74 -10.61
C LYS A 42 9.75 16.64 -10.02
N TRP A 43 8.81 16.08 -9.27
CA TRP A 43 7.78 16.85 -8.56
C TRP A 43 8.26 17.45 -7.24
N GLY A 44 9.51 17.16 -6.85
CA GLY A 44 10.12 17.67 -5.61
C GLY A 44 9.70 16.94 -4.36
N HIS A 45 9.22 15.69 -4.48
CA HIS A 45 8.94 14.86 -3.31
C HIS A 45 10.26 14.60 -2.55
N PRO A 46 10.31 14.78 -1.23
CA PRO A 46 11.54 14.57 -0.46
C PRO A 46 11.89 13.08 -0.31
N ALA A 47 10.91 12.22 -0.40
CA ALA A 47 11.05 10.76 -0.31
C ALA A 47 9.88 10.05 -1.00
N ILE A 48 10.08 8.76 -1.30
CA ILE A 48 9.04 7.84 -1.75
C ILE A 48 9.31 6.45 -1.17
N ALA A 49 8.27 5.73 -0.76
CA ALA A 49 8.40 4.34 -0.36
C ALA A 49 8.31 3.40 -1.58
N ILE A 50 8.89 2.22 -1.45
CA ILE A 50 8.69 1.08 -2.34
C ILE A 50 8.13 -0.04 -1.48
N THR A 51 6.89 -0.45 -1.77
CA THR A 51 6.11 -1.38 -0.94
C THR A 51 5.44 -2.47 -1.77
N ASP A 52 6.21 -3.10 -2.66
CA ASP A 52 5.72 -4.18 -3.51
C ASP A 52 5.10 -5.34 -2.71
N HIS A 53 4.14 -6.05 -3.30
CA HIS A 53 3.42 -7.17 -2.69
C HIS A 53 4.35 -8.33 -2.31
N GLY A 54 4.67 -8.46 -1.04
CA GLY A 54 5.40 -9.59 -0.47
C GLY A 54 6.84 -9.76 -0.95
N VAL A 55 7.40 -8.77 -1.65
CA VAL A 55 8.72 -8.87 -2.30
C VAL A 55 9.53 -7.59 -2.14
N VAL A 56 10.85 -7.69 -2.40
CA VAL A 56 11.81 -6.58 -2.27
C VAL A 56 12.76 -6.46 -3.47
N GLN A 57 12.44 -7.09 -4.60
CA GLN A 57 13.31 -7.12 -5.78
C GLN A 57 13.59 -5.73 -6.38
N ALA A 58 12.71 -4.75 -6.15
CA ALA A 58 12.90 -3.37 -6.62
C ALA A 58 14.04 -2.61 -5.90
N PHE A 59 14.51 -3.08 -4.75
CA PHE A 59 15.42 -2.30 -3.88
C PHE A 59 16.76 -1.95 -4.52
N PRO A 60 17.48 -2.86 -5.22
CA PRO A 60 18.75 -2.50 -5.85
C PRO A 60 18.59 -1.40 -6.91
N GLU A 61 17.60 -1.53 -7.79
CA GLU A 61 17.31 -0.50 -8.81
C GLU A 61 16.87 0.80 -8.14
N ALA A 62 16.01 0.74 -7.12
CA ALA A 62 15.57 1.92 -6.38
C ALA A 62 16.74 2.69 -5.76
N TYR A 63 17.70 1.99 -5.18
CA TYR A 63 18.91 2.59 -4.61
C TYR A 63 19.72 3.34 -5.67
N GLU A 64 19.98 2.72 -6.82
CA GLU A 64 20.77 3.33 -7.90
C GLU A 64 20.08 4.54 -8.53
N VAL A 65 18.76 4.44 -8.76
CA VAL A 65 17.97 5.53 -9.36
C VAL A 65 17.86 6.70 -8.39
N ALA A 66 17.58 6.42 -7.12
CA ALA A 66 17.42 7.45 -6.09
C ALA A 66 18.69 8.27 -5.85
N ALA A 67 19.87 7.61 -5.87
CA ALA A 67 21.15 8.29 -5.76
C ALA A 67 21.37 9.30 -6.90
N LYS A 68 20.94 8.97 -8.12
CA LYS A 68 21.03 9.86 -9.30
C LYS A 68 19.98 10.98 -9.29
N ALA A 69 18.79 10.68 -8.79
CA ALA A 69 17.65 11.61 -8.72
C ALA A 69 17.65 12.49 -7.47
N ASN A 70 18.57 12.25 -6.53
CA ASN A 70 18.67 12.96 -5.24
C ASN A 70 17.35 12.94 -4.44
N ILE A 71 16.72 11.78 -4.34
CA ILE A 71 15.51 11.54 -3.56
C ILE A 71 15.75 10.42 -2.55
N LYS A 72 15.15 10.51 -1.37
CA LYS A 72 15.24 9.44 -0.36
C LYS A 72 14.29 8.29 -0.69
N ILE A 73 14.78 7.04 -0.61
CA ILE A 73 13.92 5.85 -0.65
C ILE A 73 13.61 5.38 0.77
N ILE A 74 12.34 5.07 0.99
CA ILE A 74 11.86 4.35 2.15
C ILE A 74 11.61 2.91 1.71
N TYR A 75 12.44 1.99 2.22
CA TYR A 75 12.35 0.57 1.88
C TYR A 75 11.26 -0.11 2.68
N GLY A 76 10.35 -0.79 2.01
CA GLY A 76 9.24 -1.49 2.64
C GLY A 76 8.67 -2.59 1.76
N MET A 77 7.62 -3.22 2.24
CA MET A 77 6.77 -4.09 1.43
C MET A 77 5.34 -4.04 1.92
N GLU A 78 4.38 -4.32 1.07
CA GLU A 78 3.04 -4.69 1.48
C GLU A 78 2.99 -6.20 1.69
N GLY A 79 2.79 -6.61 2.94
CA GLY A 79 2.75 -8.02 3.34
C GLY A 79 1.32 -8.56 3.45
N TYR A 80 1.20 -9.88 3.49
CA TYR A 80 -0.06 -10.60 3.69
C TYR A 80 -0.11 -11.14 5.12
N LEU A 81 -0.71 -10.38 6.04
CA LEU A 81 -0.81 -10.69 7.46
C LEU A 81 -1.94 -11.68 7.74
N PHE A 82 -1.69 -12.71 8.54
CA PHE A 82 -2.74 -13.55 9.10
C PHE A 82 -2.52 -13.83 10.58
N GLU A 83 -3.58 -14.14 11.32
CA GLU A 83 -3.49 -14.45 12.75
C GLU A 83 -3.68 -15.95 13.01
N ASN A 84 -4.88 -16.48 12.81
CA ASN A 84 -5.24 -17.85 13.17
C ASN A 84 -5.52 -18.74 11.96
N ASP A 85 -5.93 -18.17 10.84
CA ASP A 85 -6.29 -18.89 9.62
C ASP A 85 -5.46 -18.40 8.44
N ILE A 86 -4.55 -19.25 7.95
CA ILE A 86 -3.70 -18.94 6.82
C ILE A 86 -4.51 -18.67 5.53
N ASN A 87 -5.77 -19.08 5.43
CA ASN A 87 -6.63 -18.79 4.29
C ASN A 87 -7.15 -17.34 4.29
N LYS A 88 -7.13 -16.68 5.45
CA LYS A 88 -7.58 -15.30 5.64
C LYS A 88 -6.37 -14.42 5.90
N ALA A 89 -5.95 -13.65 4.91
CA ALA A 89 -4.85 -12.72 5.07
C ALA A 89 -5.29 -11.31 4.70
N ASN A 90 -4.85 -10.35 5.51
CA ASN A 90 -5.05 -8.93 5.30
C ASN A 90 -3.75 -8.27 4.84
N HIS A 91 -3.85 -7.14 4.17
CA HIS A 91 -2.69 -6.36 3.81
C HIS A 91 -2.12 -5.61 5.02
N ILE A 92 -0.82 -5.40 5.01
CA ILE A 92 -0.08 -4.58 5.98
C ILE A 92 1.12 -3.93 5.29
N VAL A 93 1.29 -2.63 5.48
CA VAL A 93 2.51 -1.94 5.01
C VAL A 93 3.59 -2.07 6.08
N ILE A 94 4.77 -2.54 5.69
CA ILE A 94 5.93 -2.74 6.57
C ILE A 94 7.08 -1.91 6.03
N LEU A 95 7.51 -0.88 6.76
CA LEU A 95 8.58 0.04 6.37
C LEU A 95 9.81 -0.17 7.24
N ALA A 96 11.00 -0.15 6.63
CA ALA A 96 12.27 -0.21 7.37
C ALA A 96 12.66 1.20 7.87
N LYS A 97 12.75 1.37 9.18
CA LYS A 97 13.18 2.61 9.85
C LYS A 97 14.71 2.79 9.85
N ASN A 98 15.43 1.67 9.90
CA ASN A 98 16.88 1.62 9.99
C ASN A 98 17.43 0.28 9.46
N LEU A 99 18.75 0.06 9.55
CA LEU A 99 19.40 -1.16 9.06
C LEU A 99 18.96 -2.44 9.79
N ILE A 100 18.58 -2.33 11.08
CA ILE A 100 18.02 -3.48 11.83
C ILE A 100 16.67 -3.84 11.20
N GLY A 101 15.81 -2.85 10.99
CA GLY A 101 14.52 -3.06 10.33
C GLY A 101 14.66 -3.58 8.91
N LEU A 102 15.64 -3.11 8.12
CA LEU A 102 15.88 -3.64 6.77
C LEU A 102 16.28 -5.12 6.82
N ARG A 103 17.13 -5.53 7.77
CA ARG A 103 17.48 -6.95 7.97
C ARG A 103 16.26 -7.77 8.38
N ASN A 104 15.46 -7.26 9.31
CA ASN A 104 14.23 -7.91 9.74
C ASN A 104 13.22 -8.04 8.60
N LEU A 105 13.09 -7.02 7.75
CA LEU A 105 12.26 -7.07 6.55
C LEU A 105 12.70 -8.20 5.60
N TYR A 106 14.01 -8.34 5.31
CA TYR A 106 14.53 -9.44 4.50
C TYR A 106 14.26 -10.81 5.13
N THR A 107 14.36 -10.91 6.46
CA THR A 107 14.02 -12.15 7.17
C THR A 107 12.54 -12.49 7.02
N LEU A 108 11.64 -11.50 7.19
CA LEU A 108 10.21 -11.67 7.03
C LEU A 108 9.84 -12.09 5.61
N VAL A 109 10.44 -11.47 4.58
CA VAL A 109 10.27 -11.89 3.18
C VAL A 109 10.70 -13.34 3.00
N SER A 110 11.87 -13.72 3.51
CA SER A 110 12.37 -15.10 3.41
C SER A 110 11.42 -16.09 4.09
N LEU A 111 10.96 -15.77 5.31
CA LEU A 111 10.02 -16.63 6.05
C LEU A 111 8.68 -16.76 5.33
N SER A 112 8.15 -15.67 4.77
CA SER A 112 6.87 -15.67 4.05
C SER A 112 6.89 -16.57 2.81
N HIS A 113 8.01 -16.60 2.08
CA HIS A 113 8.18 -17.41 0.89
C HIS A 113 8.59 -18.86 1.17
N LEU A 114 9.42 -19.11 2.19
CA LEU A 114 9.97 -20.43 2.45
C LEU A 114 9.13 -21.26 3.44
N LYS A 115 8.47 -20.60 4.39
CA LYS A 115 7.77 -21.28 5.48
C LYS A 115 6.25 -21.08 5.44
N TYR A 116 5.79 -19.91 5.04
CA TYR A 116 4.38 -19.54 5.14
C TYR A 116 3.73 -19.24 3.78
N LEU A 117 4.33 -19.71 2.68
CA LEU A 117 3.75 -19.56 1.35
C LEU A 117 2.43 -20.33 1.24
N HIS A 118 1.34 -19.60 1.01
CA HIS A 118 0.04 -20.18 0.75
C HIS A 118 -0.69 -19.32 -0.29
N ARG A 119 -0.57 -19.66 -1.59
CA ARG A 119 -0.95 -18.85 -2.76
C ARG A 119 -0.19 -17.53 -2.85
N THR A 120 -0.08 -16.79 -1.74
CA THR A 120 0.72 -15.58 -1.55
C THR A 120 1.71 -15.77 -0.40
N PRO A 121 2.79 -14.98 -0.32
CA PRO A 121 3.78 -15.06 0.77
C PRO A 121 3.20 -14.43 2.06
N ARG A 122 2.64 -15.25 2.94
CA ARG A 122 1.93 -14.81 4.15
C ARG A 122 2.84 -14.72 5.36
N ILE A 123 2.46 -13.89 6.32
CA ILE A 123 3.21 -13.67 7.57
C ILE A 123 2.25 -13.82 8.75
N PRO A 124 2.50 -14.76 9.69
CA PRO A 124 1.75 -14.81 10.93
C PRO A 124 1.97 -13.53 11.75
N LYS A 125 0.91 -12.96 12.33
CA LYS A 125 0.97 -11.74 13.15
C LYS A 125 1.98 -11.88 14.30
N LYS A 126 2.06 -13.07 14.90
CA LYS A 126 3.04 -13.39 15.94
C LYS A 126 4.48 -13.28 15.44
N VAL A 127 4.78 -13.85 14.28
CA VAL A 127 6.13 -13.78 13.67
C VAL A 127 6.49 -12.34 13.32
N LEU A 128 5.54 -11.58 12.78
CA LEU A 128 5.76 -10.17 12.50
C LEU A 128 6.10 -9.38 13.77
N ALA A 129 5.42 -9.65 14.88
CA ALA A 129 5.70 -9.03 16.18
C ALA A 129 7.11 -9.38 16.73
N GLU A 130 7.59 -10.60 16.50
CA GLU A 130 8.93 -11.04 16.90
C GLU A 130 10.04 -10.26 16.17
N TYR A 131 9.82 -9.84 14.93
CA TYR A 131 10.77 -9.09 14.10
C TYR A 131 10.46 -7.58 14.03
N ARG A 132 9.69 -7.04 14.98
CA ARG A 132 9.22 -5.64 14.95
C ARG A 132 10.33 -4.60 15.06
N GLU A 133 11.46 -4.93 15.66
CA GLU A 133 12.54 -3.96 15.90
C GLU A 133 13.03 -3.31 14.61
N GLY A 134 13.05 -1.97 14.59
CA GLY A 134 13.47 -1.18 13.44
C GLY A 134 12.47 -1.14 12.28
N LEU A 135 11.26 -1.68 12.46
CA LEU A 135 10.16 -1.61 11.49
C LEU A 135 9.09 -0.63 11.94
N ILE A 136 8.33 -0.14 10.98
CA ILE A 136 7.13 0.70 11.14
C ILE A 136 6.00 -0.03 10.41
N PHE A 137 4.86 -0.22 11.07
CA PHE A 137 3.69 -0.91 10.54
C PHE A 137 2.56 0.06 10.23
N GLY A 138 2.06 0.04 8.99
CA GLY A 138 0.89 0.78 8.53
C GLY A 138 -0.31 -0.13 8.31
N SER A 139 -1.52 0.41 8.50
CA SER A 139 -2.77 -0.36 8.41
C SER A 139 -3.18 -0.76 7.00
N ALA A 140 -2.43 -0.32 5.99
CA ALA A 140 -2.64 -0.59 4.56
C ALA A 140 -3.99 -0.10 3.97
N CYS A 141 -4.36 -0.66 2.81
CA CYS A 141 -5.52 -0.30 2.00
C CYS A 141 -6.83 -0.93 2.52
N GLU A 142 -7.85 -1.01 1.66
CA GLU A 142 -9.14 -1.64 1.99
C GLU A 142 -9.01 -3.13 2.34
N ALA A 143 -7.98 -3.82 1.82
CA ALA A 143 -7.68 -5.21 2.18
C ALA A 143 -6.96 -5.35 3.54
N GLY A 144 -6.65 -4.23 4.22
CA GLY A 144 -6.08 -4.21 5.56
C GLY A 144 -7.06 -4.64 6.65
N GLU A 145 -6.53 -5.18 7.74
CA GLU A 145 -7.34 -5.74 8.85
C GLU A 145 -8.31 -4.70 9.44
N LEU A 146 -7.86 -3.45 9.61
CA LEU A 146 -8.68 -2.39 10.21
C LEU A 146 -9.87 -2.01 9.32
N ILE A 147 -9.64 -1.76 8.03
CA ILE A 147 -10.71 -1.37 7.11
C ILE A 147 -11.68 -2.54 6.91
N GLN A 148 -11.18 -3.78 6.78
CA GLN A 148 -12.03 -4.95 6.72
C GLN A 148 -12.91 -5.10 7.97
N ALA A 149 -12.38 -4.87 9.15
CA ALA A 149 -13.16 -4.90 10.39
C ALA A 149 -14.25 -3.80 10.41
N ILE A 150 -13.95 -2.59 9.91
CA ILE A 150 -14.95 -1.50 9.79
C ILE A 150 -16.07 -1.91 8.82
N ILE A 151 -15.73 -2.43 7.64
CA ILE A 151 -16.69 -2.89 6.61
C ILE A 151 -17.62 -3.97 7.18
N HIS A 152 -17.10 -4.86 8.01
CA HIS A 152 -17.89 -5.92 8.65
C HIS A 152 -18.60 -5.50 9.93
N GLY A 153 -18.57 -4.20 10.30
CA GLY A 153 -19.33 -3.67 11.41
C GLY A 153 -18.79 -4.02 12.80
N ALA A 154 -17.47 -4.23 12.92
CA ALA A 154 -16.83 -4.46 14.21
C ALA A 154 -17.07 -3.29 15.18
N LYS A 155 -17.14 -3.59 16.50
CA LYS A 155 -17.35 -2.58 17.55
C LYS A 155 -16.09 -1.73 17.74
N ASP A 156 -16.28 -0.55 18.29
CA ASP A 156 -15.21 0.43 18.51
C ASP A 156 -14.05 -0.13 19.33
N GLU A 157 -14.33 -0.91 20.38
CA GLU A 157 -13.30 -1.52 21.21
C GLU A 157 -12.44 -2.54 20.43
N GLU A 158 -13.04 -3.25 19.50
CA GLU A 158 -12.34 -4.20 18.63
C GLU A 158 -11.49 -3.46 17.58
N LEU A 159 -12.04 -2.41 16.97
CA LEU A 159 -11.32 -1.57 16.02
C LEU A 159 -10.10 -0.89 16.66
N GLU A 160 -10.23 -0.39 17.88
CA GLU A 160 -9.15 0.20 18.64
C GLU A 160 -8.06 -0.82 18.94
N LYS A 161 -8.42 -2.02 19.39
CA LYS A 161 -7.48 -3.13 19.63
C LYS A 161 -6.73 -3.55 18.37
N ILE A 162 -7.40 -3.62 17.22
CA ILE A 162 -6.74 -3.87 15.93
C ILE A 162 -5.78 -2.73 15.61
N ALA A 163 -6.21 -1.48 15.76
CA ALA A 163 -5.42 -0.30 15.43
C ALA A 163 -4.17 -0.15 16.34
N GLU A 164 -4.18 -0.63 17.59
CA GLU A 164 -3.04 -0.61 18.49
C GLU A 164 -1.80 -1.30 17.91
N PHE A 165 -1.98 -2.31 17.07
CA PHE A 165 -0.89 -3.05 16.46
C PHE A 165 -0.05 -2.22 15.49
N TYR A 166 -0.64 -1.23 14.82
CA TYR A 166 -0.03 -0.40 13.80
C TYR A 166 0.64 0.85 14.38
N ASP A 167 1.70 1.33 13.75
CA ASP A 167 2.38 2.57 14.13
C ASP A 167 1.71 3.80 13.52
N TYR A 168 1.07 3.66 12.36
CA TYR A 168 0.22 4.67 11.73
C TYR A 168 -1.00 4.03 11.08
N LEU A 169 -2.05 4.83 10.91
CA LEU A 169 -3.25 4.41 10.19
C LEU A 169 -3.30 5.10 8.83
N GLU A 170 -3.83 4.38 7.84
CA GLU A 170 -3.85 4.80 6.45
C GLU A 170 -5.28 5.09 5.98
N ILE A 171 -5.44 6.18 5.24
CA ILE A 171 -6.64 6.47 4.45
C ILE A 171 -6.25 6.68 3.00
N GLN A 172 -7.19 6.41 2.11
CA GLN A 172 -6.99 6.52 0.67
C GLN A 172 -8.11 7.34 0.03
N PRO A 173 -7.89 7.89 -1.19
CA PRO A 173 -8.97 8.49 -1.96
C PRO A 173 -10.15 7.52 -2.11
N ILE A 174 -11.37 8.01 -1.97
CA ILE A 174 -12.57 7.16 -2.06
C ILE A 174 -12.68 6.45 -3.41
N GLY A 175 -12.13 7.03 -4.48
CA GLY A 175 -12.07 6.42 -5.80
C GLY A 175 -11.35 5.08 -5.84
N ASN A 176 -10.35 4.86 -4.96
CA ASN A 176 -9.64 3.58 -4.86
C ASN A 176 -10.59 2.44 -4.49
N ASN A 177 -11.62 2.74 -3.71
CA ASN A 177 -12.55 1.78 -3.11
C ASN A 177 -13.95 1.82 -3.74
N SER A 178 -14.14 2.49 -4.88
CA SER A 178 -15.45 2.61 -5.56
C SER A 178 -16.03 1.25 -5.99
N PHE A 179 -15.19 0.23 -6.15
CA PHE A 179 -15.65 -1.13 -6.43
C PHE A 179 -16.54 -1.69 -5.30
N LEU A 180 -16.32 -1.31 -4.04
CA LEU A 180 -17.16 -1.73 -2.91
C LEU A 180 -18.61 -1.22 -3.05
N VAL A 181 -18.80 -0.06 -3.69
CA VAL A 181 -20.14 0.46 -3.98
C VAL A 181 -20.76 -0.31 -5.17
N ARG A 182 -19.97 -0.58 -6.22
CA ARG A 182 -20.45 -1.35 -7.39
C ARG A 182 -20.85 -2.78 -7.02
N GLU A 183 -20.16 -3.38 -6.06
CA GLU A 183 -20.45 -4.72 -5.55
C GLU A 183 -21.56 -4.74 -4.48
N GLY A 184 -22.08 -3.58 -4.10
CA GLY A 184 -23.15 -3.44 -3.10
C GLY A 184 -22.70 -3.75 -1.65
N ILE A 185 -21.40 -3.76 -1.39
CA ILE A 185 -20.82 -3.95 -0.05
C ILE A 185 -21.02 -2.67 0.78
N ILE A 186 -20.76 -1.52 0.16
CA ILE A 186 -20.98 -0.20 0.72
C ILE A 186 -22.09 0.50 -0.09
N PRO A 187 -23.04 1.20 0.55
CA PRO A 187 -24.22 1.70 -0.16
C PRO A 187 -23.92 2.81 -1.19
N ASP A 188 -22.97 3.69 -0.89
CA ASP A 188 -22.65 4.86 -1.72
C ASP A 188 -21.28 5.47 -1.35
N ASP A 189 -20.89 6.54 -2.05
CA ASP A 189 -19.66 7.29 -1.79
C ASP A 189 -19.59 7.90 -0.39
N ASN A 190 -20.74 8.26 0.19
CA ASN A 190 -20.78 8.73 1.57
C ASN A 190 -20.36 7.60 2.53
N GLY A 191 -20.78 6.36 2.27
CA GLY A 191 -20.33 5.19 3.02
C GLY A 191 -18.81 5.03 2.96
N LEU A 192 -18.18 5.22 1.79
CA LEU A 192 -16.73 5.21 1.66
C LEU A 192 -16.04 6.34 2.45
N GLN A 193 -16.63 7.55 2.45
CA GLN A 193 -16.15 8.66 3.27
C GLN A 193 -16.24 8.34 4.77
N GLN A 194 -17.32 7.69 5.22
CA GLN A 194 -17.48 7.30 6.63
C GLN A 194 -16.42 6.31 7.08
N ILE A 195 -15.92 5.42 6.20
CA ILE A 195 -14.77 4.55 6.51
C ILE A 195 -13.53 5.41 6.83
N ASN A 196 -13.16 6.35 5.96
CA ASN A 196 -12.02 7.23 6.19
C ASN A 196 -12.18 8.10 7.46
N ILE A 197 -13.40 8.62 7.72
CA ILE A 197 -13.72 9.36 8.93
C ILE A 197 -13.53 8.47 10.17
N LYS A 198 -13.99 7.22 10.12
CA LYS A 198 -13.83 6.26 11.22
C LYS A 198 -12.37 5.96 11.51
N VAL A 199 -11.55 5.71 10.49
CA VAL A 199 -10.10 5.53 10.65
C VAL A 199 -9.46 6.77 11.30
N SER A 200 -9.85 7.98 10.85
CA SER A 200 -9.37 9.24 11.42
C SER A 200 -9.74 9.41 12.90
N GLN A 201 -10.98 9.06 13.28
CA GLN A 201 -11.43 9.10 14.68
C GLN A 201 -10.62 8.16 15.57
N ILE A 202 -10.34 6.94 15.09
CA ILE A 202 -9.52 5.94 15.79
C ILE A 202 -8.08 6.44 15.92
N ALA A 203 -7.49 6.99 14.84
CA ALA A 203 -6.15 7.55 14.87
C ALA A 203 -6.02 8.66 15.92
N ASN A 204 -6.96 9.60 15.93
CA ASN A 204 -7.02 10.67 16.91
C ASN A 204 -7.16 10.15 18.34
N LYS A 205 -8.07 9.20 18.58
CA LYS A 205 -8.30 8.61 19.90
C LYS A 205 -7.06 7.92 20.46
N LEU A 206 -6.33 7.19 19.60
CA LEU A 206 -5.12 6.45 19.96
C LEU A 206 -3.83 7.29 19.82
N ASN A 207 -3.94 8.57 19.47
CA ASN A 207 -2.81 9.45 19.21
C ASN A 207 -1.81 8.86 18.21
N LYS A 208 -2.31 8.27 17.14
CA LYS A 208 -1.49 7.69 16.05
C LYS A 208 -1.46 8.61 14.83
N PRO A 209 -0.34 8.66 14.08
CA PRO A 209 -0.30 9.34 12.81
C PRO A 209 -1.36 8.81 11.86
N LEU A 210 -2.08 9.71 11.19
CA LEU A 210 -2.97 9.42 10.07
C LEU A 210 -2.29 9.83 8.78
N ILE A 211 -2.13 8.90 7.85
CA ILE A 211 -1.41 9.10 6.60
C ILE A 211 -2.37 8.90 5.42
N ALA A 212 -2.36 9.83 4.47
CA ALA A 212 -3.05 9.66 3.20
C ALA A 212 -2.07 9.11 2.16
N THR A 213 -2.43 8.00 1.52
CA THR A 213 -1.67 7.35 0.43
C THR A 213 -2.53 7.16 -0.79
N CYS A 214 -1.90 6.89 -1.95
CA CYS A 214 -2.63 6.63 -3.19
C CYS A 214 -2.64 5.16 -3.59
N ASP A 215 -1.83 4.32 -2.93
CA ASP A 215 -1.71 2.89 -3.31
C ASP A 215 -1.33 2.74 -4.80
N VAL A 216 -0.21 3.36 -5.15
CA VAL A 216 0.19 3.58 -6.54
C VAL A 216 0.53 2.27 -7.24
N HIS A 217 -0.13 1.98 -8.37
CA HIS A 217 0.13 0.82 -9.23
C HIS A 217 0.55 1.20 -10.65
N PHE A 218 0.31 2.45 -11.04
CA PHE A 218 0.74 3.00 -12.32
C PHE A 218 1.10 4.48 -12.18
N LEU A 219 1.77 5.04 -13.18
CA LEU A 219 2.35 6.37 -13.06
C LEU A 219 1.34 7.48 -13.36
N ASN A 220 0.69 7.40 -14.50
CA ASN A 220 -0.25 8.41 -15.01
C ASN A 220 -1.64 7.80 -15.19
N PRO A 221 -2.71 8.60 -15.15
CA PRO A 221 -4.07 8.10 -15.37
C PRO A 221 -4.23 7.25 -16.65
N GLU A 222 -3.52 7.60 -17.72
CA GLU A 222 -3.56 6.91 -19.00
C GLU A 222 -2.97 5.49 -18.95
N ASP A 223 -2.11 5.22 -17.97
CA ASP A 223 -1.48 3.90 -17.80
C ASP A 223 -2.46 2.85 -17.25
N GLU A 224 -3.65 3.29 -16.81
CA GLU A 224 -4.75 2.41 -16.38
C GLU A 224 -5.03 1.30 -17.40
N VAL A 225 -4.95 1.60 -18.68
CA VAL A 225 -5.21 0.64 -19.77
C VAL A 225 -4.28 -0.59 -19.67
N TYR A 226 -3.03 -0.41 -19.27
CA TYR A 226 -2.08 -1.50 -19.14
C TYR A 226 -2.42 -2.39 -17.94
N ARG A 227 -2.81 -1.80 -16.82
CA ARG A 227 -3.27 -2.54 -15.64
C ARG A 227 -4.56 -3.29 -15.93
N ARG A 228 -5.50 -2.68 -16.65
CA ARG A 228 -6.74 -3.32 -17.12
C ARG A 228 -6.47 -4.59 -17.91
N ILE A 229 -5.51 -4.56 -18.84
CA ILE A 229 -5.09 -5.75 -19.60
C ILE A 229 -4.60 -6.86 -18.68
N LEU A 230 -3.77 -6.53 -17.67
CA LEU A 230 -3.30 -7.50 -16.69
C LEU A 230 -4.44 -8.09 -15.86
N MET A 231 -5.35 -7.26 -15.36
CA MET A 231 -6.49 -7.70 -14.55
C MET A 231 -7.44 -8.57 -15.37
N THR A 232 -7.69 -8.22 -16.63
CA THR A 232 -8.46 -9.07 -17.56
C THR A 232 -7.77 -10.43 -17.74
N GLY A 233 -6.45 -10.44 -17.93
CA GLY A 233 -5.67 -11.68 -18.06
C GLY A 233 -5.70 -12.55 -16.79
N LYS A 234 -5.88 -11.96 -15.60
CA LYS A 234 -6.10 -12.67 -14.33
C LYS A 234 -7.54 -13.16 -14.14
N GLY A 235 -8.46 -12.78 -15.01
CA GLY A 235 -9.87 -13.20 -14.94
C GLY A 235 -10.73 -12.37 -13.98
N PHE A 236 -10.32 -11.16 -13.62
CA PHE A 236 -11.17 -10.26 -12.84
C PHE A 236 -12.35 -9.77 -13.67
N ALA A 237 -13.57 -9.99 -13.18
CA ALA A 237 -14.81 -9.59 -13.88
C ALA A 237 -14.96 -8.07 -14.00
N ASP A 238 -14.40 -7.31 -13.05
CA ASP A 238 -14.46 -5.85 -12.98
C ASP A 238 -13.20 -5.15 -13.55
N ALA A 239 -12.44 -5.84 -14.39
CA ALA A 239 -11.17 -5.33 -14.93
C ALA A 239 -11.32 -4.02 -15.70
N ASP A 240 -12.49 -3.74 -16.31
CA ASP A 240 -12.76 -2.52 -17.05
C ASP A 240 -12.95 -1.27 -16.17
N ASN A 241 -13.14 -1.44 -14.88
CA ASN A 241 -13.37 -0.37 -13.90
C ASN A 241 -12.17 -0.21 -12.97
N GLN A 242 -11.01 0.11 -13.53
CA GLN A 242 -9.79 0.27 -12.72
C GLN A 242 -9.91 1.44 -11.75
N PRO A 243 -9.49 1.25 -10.46
CA PRO A 243 -9.39 2.36 -9.53
C PRO A 243 -8.25 3.32 -9.91
N PRO A 244 -8.29 4.60 -9.48
CA PRO A 244 -7.31 5.62 -9.84
C PRO A 244 -5.99 5.49 -9.05
N LEU A 245 -5.32 4.34 -9.14
CA LEU A 245 -4.10 3.99 -8.39
C LEU A 245 -2.85 4.59 -9.04
N TYR A 246 -2.83 5.89 -9.30
CA TYR A 246 -1.68 6.57 -9.91
C TYR A 246 -0.95 7.52 -8.95
N LEU A 247 0.32 7.80 -9.28
CA LEU A 247 1.16 8.70 -8.46
C LEU A 247 0.64 10.14 -8.43
#